data_e3fa651e59a74fa79e3270de3d7b5ac6
#
_entry.id   e3fa651e59a74fa79e3270de3d7b5ac6
#
_cell.length_a   1.000
_cell.length_b   1.000
_cell.length_c   1.000
_cell.angle_alpha   90.00
_cell.angle_beta   90.00
_cell.angle_gamma   90.00
#
_symmetry.space_group_name_H-M   'P 1'
#
loop_
_entity.id
_entity.type
_entity.pdbx_description
1 polymer ?
#
loop_
_entity_poly.entity_id
_entity_poly.type
_entity_poly.pdbx_seq_one_letter_code
_entity_poly.pdbx_strand_id
1 'polypeptide(L)' 'MESDRPLDALNNARGKKIMVELKNGKQLIGKLKAFDIHINVVLEDVEERVEGNLKRKIGTAFVRGDTII' A
#
# COMPACT_ATOMS: atom_id res chain seq x y z
N MET A 1 -5.29 -24.23 -2.92
CA MET A 1 -5.52 -23.45 -4.13
C MET A 1 -5.21 -21.99 -3.88
N GLU A 2 -4.46 -21.41 -4.77
CA GLU A 2 -4.13 -19.99 -4.62
C GLU A 2 -5.22 -19.13 -5.24
N SER A 3 -5.39 -17.98 -4.65
CA SER A 3 -6.36 -17.02 -5.14
C SER A 3 -5.67 -15.95 -5.96
N ASP A 4 -6.26 -15.62 -7.10
CA ASP A 4 -5.76 -14.57 -7.97
C ASP A 4 -6.46 -13.22 -7.72
N ARG A 5 -7.39 -13.18 -6.77
CA ARG A 5 -8.15 -11.96 -6.52
C ARG A 5 -7.34 -10.98 -5.67
N PRO A 6 -7.40 -9.68 -6.01
CA PRO A 6 -6.66 -8.66 -5.25
C PRO A 6 -6.99 -8.65 -3.76
N LEU A 7 -8.25 -8.84 -3.39
CA LEU A 7 -8.63 -8.84 -1.98
C LEU A 7 -8.00 -9.98 -1.20
N ASP A 8 -7.83 -11.13 -1.84
CA ASP A 8 -7.20 -12.26 -1.18
C ASP A 8 -5.71 -12.00 -0.99
N ALA A 9 -5.07 -11.39 -1.95
CA ALA A 9 -3.66 -11.01 -1.83
C ALA A 9 -3.48 -10.00 -0.70
N LEU A 10 -4.37 -9.01 -0.60
CA LEU A 10 -4.31 -8.03 0.47
C LEU A 10 -4.54 -8.68 1.82
N ASN A 11 -5.48 -9.61 1.89
CA ASN A 11 -5.75 -10.30 3.14
C ASN A 11 -4.53 -11.09 3.62
N ASN A 12 -3.81 -11.72 2.69
CA ASN A 12 -2.59 -12.45 3.01
C ASN A 12 -1.44 -11.52 3.39
N ALA A 13 -1.48 -10.28 2.95
CA ALA A 13 -0.44 -9.29 3.25
C ALA A 13 -0.72 -8.50 4.52
N ARG A 14 -1.88 -8.69 5.15
CA ARG A 14 -2.23 -7.96 6.36
C ARG A 14 -1.17 -8.16 7.44
N GLY A 15 -0.73 -7.05 8.01
CA GLY A 15 0.32 -7.08 9.03
C GLY A 15 1.73 -7.14 8.48
N LYS A 16 1.88 -7.25 7.17
CA LYS A 16 3.18 -7.33 6.53
C LYS A 16 3.54 -6.02 5.85
N LYS A 17 4.83 -5.83 5.63
CA LYS A 17 5.33 -4.66 4.92
C LYS A 17 5.10 -4.85 3.42
N ILE A 18 4.44 -3.89 2.80
CA ILE A 18 4.14 -3.93 1.37
C ILE A 18 4.54 -2.61 0.71
N MET A 19 4.64 -2.64 -0.60
CA MET A 19 4.86 -1.45 -1.41
C MET A 19 3.60 -1.20 -2.24
N VAL A 20 3.16 0.05 -2.24
CA VAL A 20 2.03 0.49 -3.05
C VAL A 20 2.55 1.51 -4.05
N GLU A 21 2.32 1.26 -5.32
CA GLU A 21 2.72 2.19 -6.37
C GLU A 21 1.54 3.05 -6.78
N LEU A 22 1.75 4.35 -6.80
CA LEU A 22 0.69 5.32 -7.10
C LEU A 22 0.81 5.81 -8.54
N LYS A 23 -0.31 6.24 -9.08
CA LYS A 23 -0.37 6.74 -10.47
C LYS A 23 0.52 7.94 -10.71
N ASN A 24 0.84 8.70 -9.66
CA ASN A 24 1.71 9.87 -9.78
C ASN A 24 3.21 9.52 -9.77
N GLY A 25 3.55 8.23 -9.79
CA GLY A 25 4.93 7.78 -9.78
C GLY A 25 5.56 7.63 -8.40
N LYS A 26 4.83 7.98 -7.37
CA LYS A 26 5.31 7.79 -5.99
C LYS A 26 5.06 6.38 -5.52
N GLN A 27 5.86 5.94 -4.57
CA GLN A 27 5.73 4.63 -3.94
C GLN A 27 5.60 4.82 -2.44
N LEU A 28 4.70 4.06 -1.84
CA LEU A 28 4.52 4.05 -0.40
C LEU A 28 4.88 2.66 0.10
N ILE A 29 5.79 2.59 1.05
CA ILE A 29 6.21 1.33 1.65
C ILE A 29 5.81 1.37 3.11
N GLY A 30 5.02 0.41 3.54
CA GLY A 30 4.55 0.38 4.91
C GLY A 30 3.85 -0.91 5.25
N LYS A 31 3.47 -1.02 6.51
CA LYS A 31 2.79 -2.19 7.01
C LYS A 31 1.29 -2.08 6.74
N LEU A 32 0.74 -3.07 6.08
CA LEU A 32 -0.69 -3.07 5.74
C LEU A 32 -1.52 -3.30 7.01
N LYS A 33 -2.32 -2.31 7.36
CA LYS A 33 -3.15 -2.39 8.55
C LYS A 33 -4.59 -2.77 8.22
N ALA A 34 -5.15 -2.15 7.20
CA ALA A 34 -6.56 -2.36 6.83
C ALA A 34 -6.78 -2.06 5.36
N PHE A 35 -7.87 -2.58 4.82
CA PHE A 35 -8.26 -2.30 3.45
C PHE A 35 -9.75 -2.61 3.29
N ASP A 36 -10.33 -2.17 2.18
CA ASP A 36 -11.73 -2.46 1.86
C ASP A 36 -11.86 -3.02 0.44
N ILE A 37 -13.10 -3.26 0.01
CA ILE A 37 -13.37 -3.87 -1.28
C ILE A 37 -13.00 -2.96 -2.46
N HIS A 38 -12.78 -1.68 -2.23
CA HIS A 38 -12.39 -0.73 -3.27
C HIS A 38 -10.88 -0.56 -3.33
N ILE A 39 -10.14 -1.39 -2.61
CA ILE A 39 -8.69 -1.34 -2.52
C ILE A 39 -8.20 -0.03 -1.91
N ASN A 40 -9.02 0.63 -1.12
CA ASN A 40 -8.53 1.69 -0.24
C ASN A 40 -7.76 1.00 0.86
N VAL A 41 -6.55 1.48 1.14
CA VAL A 41 -5.68 0.82 2.13
C VAL A 41 -5.19 1.80 3.18
N VAL A 42 -4.94 1.26 4.37
CA VAL A 42 -4.32 2.00 5.46
C VAL A 42 -2.98 1.36 5.74
N LEU A 43 -1.93 2.16 5.68
CA LEU A 43 -0.56 1.70 5.92
C LEU A 43 0.00 2.39 7.16
N GLU A 44 0.82 1.65 7.91
CA GLU A 44 1.53 2.17 9.07
C GLU A 44 3.04 2.20 8.81
N ASP A 45 3.73 3.09 9.51
CA ASP A 45 5.18 3.22 9.41
C ASP A 45 5.62 3.41 7.96
N VAL A 46 5.00 4.38 7.29
CA VAL A 46 5.12 4.54 5.85
C VAL A 46 6.35 5.34 5.48
N GLU A 47 7.06 4.88 4.44
CA GLU A 47 8.09 5.66 3.76
C GLU A 47 7.57 6.03 2.39
N GLU A 48 7.68 7.29 2.02
CA GLU A 48 7.34 7.77 0.69
C GLU A 48 8.61 7.81 -0.14
N ARG A 49 8.56 7.20 -1.31
CA ARG A 49 9.70 7.16 -2.22
C ARG A 49 9.30 7.66 -3.60
N VAL A 50 10.25 8.28 -4.27
CA VAL A 50 10.09 8.70 -5.66
C VAL A 50 11.33 8.21 -6.41
N GLU A 51 11.12 7.40 -7.45
CA GLU A 51 12.19 6.82 -8.24
C GLU A 51 13.24 6.10 -7.37
N GLY A 52 12.74 5.38 -6.36
CA GLY A 52 13.61 4.61 -5.47
C GLY A 52 14.29 5.41 -4.37
N ASN A 53 14.19 6.73 -4.40
CA ASN A 53 14.82 7.58 -3.39
C ASN A 53 13.82 7.90 -2.29
N LEU A 54 14.28 7.75 -1.05
CA LEU A 54 13.46 8.08 0.11
C LEU A 54 13.22 9.59 0.15
N LYS A 55 11.95 10.00 0.14
CA LYS A 55 11.57 11.39 0.23
C LYS A 55 11.24 11.81 1.64
N ARG A 56 10.46 10.99 2.35
CA ARG A 56 10.11 11.30 3.72
C ARG A 56 9.49 10.09 4.39
N LYS A 57 9.44 10.14 5.71
CA LYS A 57 8.74 9.15 6.51
C LYS A 57 7.41 9.74 6.93
N ILE A 58 6.36 8.95 6.80
CA ILE A 58 5.01 9.31 7.18
C ILE A 58 4.57 8.30 8.23
N GLY A 59 3.81 8.70 9.23
CA GLY A 59 3.31 7.74 10.20
C GLY A 59 2.29 6.79 9.57
N THR A 60 1.04 7.19 9.60
CA THR A 60 -0.04 6.41 9.00
C THR A 60 -0.51 7.08 7.72
N ALA A 61 -0.72 6.30 6.68
CA ALA A 61 -1.21 6.82 5.41
C ALA A 61 -2.53 6.15 5.04
N PHE A 62 -3.48 6.96 4.60
CA PHE A 62 -4.73 6.47 4.05
C PHE A 62 -4.65 6.67 2.53
N VAL A 63 -4.72 5.58 1.78
CA VAL A 63 -4.50 5.60 0.33
C VAL A 63 -5.77 5.17 -0.37
N ARG A 64 -6.28 6.02 -1.25
CA ARG A 64 -7.46 5.69 -2.03
C ARG A 64 -7.11 4.69 -3.13
N GLY A 65 -7.96 3.69 -3.31
CA GLY A 65 -7.70 2.64 -4.30
C GLY A 65 -7.56 3.16 -5.71
N ASP A 66 -8.29 4.22 -6.07
CA ASP A 66 -8.25 4.77 -7.42
C ASP A 66 -6.94 5.47 -7.75
N THR A 67 -6.06 5.70 -6.78
CA THR A 67 -4.74 6.29 -7.00
C THR A 67 -3.64 5.24 -7.16
N ILE A 68 -3.96 3.98 -6.92
CA ILE A 68 -3.01 2.88 -6.98
C ILE A 68 -2.94 2.33 -8.40
N ILE A 69 -1.75 2.07 -8.87
CA ILE A 69 -1.55 1.38 -10.16
C ILE A 69 -1.87 -0.09 -10.03
#